data_058318286c0b25d83b3ba5009ba96b6a
#
_entry.id   058318286c0b25d83b3ba5009ba96b6a
#
_cell.length_a   1.000
_cell.length_b   1.000
_cell.length_c   1.000
_cell.angle_alpha   90.00
_cell.angle_beta   90.00
_cell.angle_gamma   90.00
#
_symmetry.space_group_name_H-M   'P 1'
#
loop_
_entity.id
_entity.type
_entity.pdbx_description
1 polymer ?
#
loop_
_entity_poly.entity_id
_entity_poly.type
_entity_poly.pdbx_seq_one_letter_code
_entity_poly.pdbx_strand_id
1 'polypeptide(L)'
;MKYPQLSLRETNAPYMEEMKTAAAEVIEGGWYIRGKYVSRLEEQLCAYLGCRYAVATGNGLDALRLMLRAYIEMGVMQPGDEVIVPSNTYVASVLAITDNGLVPVFVEPSIHTYNLDTSLVERAVTARTRAIMVVHLYLSLI
;
A
#
# COMPACT_ATOMS: atom_id res chain seq x y z
N MET A 1 -24.30 -4.84 -16.55
CA MET A 1 -23.40 -5.95 -16.96
C MET A 1 -23.92 -7.25 -16.39
N LYS A 2 -24.02 -8.33 -17.20
CA LYS A 2 -24.55 -9.62 -16.76
C LYS A 2 -23.52 -10.40 -15.90
N TYR A 3 -22.24 -10.10 -16.05
CA TYR A 3 -21.12 -10.73 -15.32
C TYR A 3 -20.14 -9.63 -14.89
N PRO A 4 -20.22 -9.12 -13.64
CA PRO A 4 -19.25 -8.18 -13.14
C PRO A 4 -17.90 -8.87 -12.94
N GLN A 5 -16.81 -8.18 -13.23
CA GLN A 5 -15.45 -8.69 -13.00
C GLN A 5 -15.17 -8.93 -11.51
N LEU A 6 -15.77 -8.12 -10.64
CA LEU A 6 -15.69 -8.23 -9.20
C LEU A 6 -17.04 -7.83 -8.59
N SER A 7 -17.56 -8.66 -7.70
CA SER A 7 -18.76 -8.37 -6.93
C SER A 7 -18.42 -8.29 -5.44
N LEU A 8 -18.17 -7.07 -4.93
CA LEU A 8 -17.93 -6.87 -3.51
C LEU A 8 -19.10 -7.35 -2.64
N ARG A 9 -20.33 -7.32 -3.16
CA ARG A 9 -21.51 -7.85 -2.47
C ARG A 9 -21.36 -9.34 -2.18
N GLU A 10 -20.96 -10.12 -3.17
CA GLU A 10 -20.76 -11.57 -3.03
C GLU A 10 -19.55 -11.89 -2.15
N THR A 11 -18.45 -11.18 -2.36
CA THR A 11 -17.24 -11.34 -1.55
C THR A 11 -17.50 -11.06 -0.07
N ASN A 12 -18.29 -10.04 0.24
CA ASN A 12 -18.58 -9.64 1.62
C ASN A 12 -19.81 -10.37 2.22
N ALA A 13 -20.56 -11.13 1.44
CA ALA A 13 -21.78 -11.77 1.93
C ALA A 13 -21.59 -12.60 3.22
N PRO A 14 -20.51 -13.40 3.38
CA PRO A 14 -20.28 -14.16 4.60
C PRO A 14 -20.10 -13.30 5.86
N TYR A 15 -19.66 -12.05 5.70
CA TYR A 15 -19.32 -11.12 6.79
C TYR A 15 -20.34 -10.01 6.97
N MET A 16 -21.43 -10.02 6.18
CA MET A 16 -22.36 -8.89 6.07
C MET A 16 -22.99 -8.49 7.41
N GLU A 17 -23.39 -9.44 8.23
CA GLU A 17 -24.03 -9.14 9.53
C GLU A 17 -23.03 -8.59 10.54
N GLU A 18 -21.80 -9.10 10.57
CA GLU A 18 -20.72 -8.55 11.41
C GLU A 18 -20.36 -7.12 10.99
N MET A 19 -20.27 -6.87 9.68
CA MET A 19 -20.00 -5.54 9.14
C MET A 19 -21.11 -4.53 9.51
N LYS A 20 -22.38 -4.93 9.41
CA LYS A 20 -23.52 -4.08 9.80
C LYS A 20 -23.50 -3.77 11.29
N THR A 21 -23.25 -4.79 12.12
CA THR A 21 -23.16 -4.61 13.58
C THR A 21 -22.04 -3.65 13.95
N ALA A 22 -20.85 -3.84 13.40
CA ALA A 22 -19.72 -2.94 13.66
C ALA A 22 -19.98 -1.51 13.21
N ALA A 23 -20.62 -1.34 12.04
CA ALA A 23 -20.99 -0.01 11.55
C ALA A 23 -22.06 0.66 12.45
N ALA A 24 -23.08 -0.09 12.88
CA ALA A 24 -24.12 0.41 13.78
C ALA A 24 -23.50 0.87 15.11
N GLU A 25 -22.63 0.09 15.72
CA GLU A 25 -21.96 0.46 16.97
C GLU A 25 -21.12 1.75 16.85
N VAL A 26 -20.47 1.98 15.71
CA VAL A 26 -19.73 3.23 15.47
C VAL A 26 -20.68 4.42 15.35
N ILE A 27 -21.79 4.23 14.60
CA ILE A 27 -22.79 5.28 14.39
C ILE A 27 -23.46 5.67 15.72
N GLU A 28 -23.91 4.69 16.48
CA GLU A 28 -24.58 4.88 17.78
C GLU A 28 -23.64 5.48 18.82
N GLY A 29 -22.36 5.06 18.79
CA GLY A 29 -21.32 5.58 19.69
C GLY A 29 -20.87 6.99 19.37
N GLY A 30 -21.12 7.50 18.16
CA GLY A 30 -20.80 8.87 17.73
C GLY A 30 -19.29 9.16 17.62
N TRP A 31 -18.42 8.18 17.78
CA TRP A 31 -16.96 8.37 17.70
C TRP A 31 -16.43 7.82 16.38
N TYR A 32 -16.33 8.69 15.38
CA TYR A 32 -16.04 8.33 13.98
C TYR A 32 -14.55 8.36 13.61
N ILE A 33 -13.70 9.06 14.37
CA ILE A 33 -12.28 9.24 14.05
C ILE A 33 -11.42 8.62 15.15
N ARG A 34 -10.50 7.73 14.78
CA ARG A 34 -9.59 7.04 15.70
C ARG A 34 -10.31 6.38 16.88
N GLY A 35 -11.46 5.76 16.60
CA GLY A 35 -12.25 5.04 17.59
C GLY A 35 -11.73 3.62 17.87
N LYS A 36 -12.49 2.89 18.73
CA LYS A 36 -12.11 1.55 19.20
C LYS A 36 -11.77 0.54 18.08
N TYR A 37 -12.45 0.63 16.94
CA TYR A 37 -12.22 -0.29 15.81
C TYR A 37 -10.88 -0.03 15.11
N VAL A 38 -10.44 1.23 15.04
CA VAL A 38 -9.11 1.58 14.51
C VAL A 38 -8.03 1.00 15.41
N SER A 39 -8.10 1.25 16.71
CA SER A 39 -7.12 0.71 17.68
C SER A 39 -7.06 -0.82 17.65
N ARG A 40 -8.25 -1.47 17.60
CA ARG A 40 -8.33 -2.92 17.49
C ARG A 40 -7.69 -3.45 16.20
N LEU A 41 -7.90 -2.77 15.06
CA LEU A 41 -7.27 -3.14 13.79
C LEU A 41 -5.74 -3.03 13.89
N GLU A 42 -5.23 -1.93 14.44
CA GLU A 42 -3.80 -1.71 14.63
C GLU A 42 -3.17 -2.79 15.52
N GLU A 43 -3.81 -3.14 16.65
CA GLU A 43 -3.38 -4.21 17.53
C GLU A 43 -3.38 -5.60 16.86
N GLN A 44 -4.45 -5.92 16.13
CA GLN A 44 -4.58 -7.19 15.42
C GLN A 44 -3.54 -7.32 14.29
N LEU A 45 -3.27 -6.23 13.55
CA LEU A 45 -2.23 -6.21 12.53
C LEU A 45 -0.84 -6.38 13.14
N CYS A 46 -0.55 -5.73 14.26
CA CYS A 46 0.70 -5.95 14.99
C CYS A 46 0.90 -7.41 15.38
N ALA A 47 -0.14 -8.04 15.91
CA ALA A 47 -0.08 -9.45 16.32
C ALA A 47 0.06 -10.39 15.10
N TYR A 48 -0.68 -10.13 14.03
CA TYR A 48 -0.66 -10.95 12.81
C TYR A 48 0.67 -10.87 12.06
N LEU A 49 1.23 -9.67 11.92
CA LEU A 49 2.46 -9.41 11.18
C LEU A 49 3.74 -9.56 12.02
N GLY A 50 3.62 -9.71 13.34
CA GLY A 50 4.76 -9.72 14.24
C GLY A 50 5.51 -8.39 14.33
N CYS A 51 4.85 -7.27 13.98
CA CYS A 51 5.45 -5.94 14.04
C CYS A 51 5.12 -5.23 15.35
N ARG A 52 5.95 -4.26 15.71
CA ARG A 52 5.80 -3.53 16.99
C ARG A 52 4.69 -2.49 16.94
N TYR A 53 4.47 -1.88 15.79
CA TYR A 53 3.50 -0.80 15.60
C TYR A 53 2.79 -0.95 14.27
N ALA A 54 1.51 -0.59 14.24
CA ALA A 54 0.73 -0.38 13.03
C ALA A 54 0.01 0.96 13.16
N VAL A 55 -0.14 1.68 12.07
CA VAL A 55 -0.82 2.97 12.01
C VAL A 55 -1.82 2.94 10.87
N ALA A 56 -3.10 3.03 11.19
CA ALA A 56 -4.15 3.10 10.19
C ALA A 56 -4.16 4.47 9.50
N THR A 57 -4.36 4.45 8.20
CA THR A 57 -4.42 5.65 7.34
C THR A 57 -5.75 5.68 6.58
N GLY A 58 -6.05 6.79 5.92
CA GLY A 58 -7.31 6.94 5.17
C GLY A 58 -7.42 6.00 3.97
N ASN A 59 -6.31 5.68 3.34
CA ASN A 59 -6.23 4.80 2.16
C ASN A 59 -4.78 4.37 1.90
N GLY A 60 -4.60 3.45 0.93
CA GLY A 60 -3.28 2.91 0.59
C GLY A 60 -2.30 3.95 0.01
N LEU A 61 -2.79 4.95 -0.73
CA LEU A 61 -1.94 6.02 -1.25
C LEU A 61 -1.34 6.86 -0.10
N ASP A 62 -2.17 7.20 0.89
CA ASP A 62 -1.70 7.94 2.06
C ASP A 62 -0.70 7.11 2.89
N ALA A 63 -0.91 5.78 2.99
CA ALA A 63 0.05 4.89 3.61
C ALA A 63 1.42 4.95 2.91
N LEU A 64 1.44 4.83 1.58
CA LEU A 64 2.67 4.91 0.78
C LEU A 64 3.35 6.29 0.91
N ARG A 65 2.57 7.38 0.83
CA ARG A 65 3.08 8.74 1.02
C ARG A 65 3.74 8.91 2.38
N LEU A 66 3.07 8.47 3.43
CA LEU A 66 3.57 8.60 4.81
C LEU A 66 4.81 7.74 5.05
N MET A 67 4.89 6.53 4.49
CA MET A 67 6.10 5.70 4.58
C MET A 67 7.31 6.39 3.95
N LEU A 68 7.17 6.89 2.72
CA LEU A 68 8.26 7.60 2.04
C LEU A 68 8.62 8.90 2.77
N ARG A 69 7.61 9.64 3.24
CA ARG A 69 7.84 10.84 4.05
C ARG A 69 8.60 10.54 5.34
N ALA A 70 8.26 9.46 6.02
CA ALA A 70 8.97 9.05 7.23
C ALA A 70 10.46 8.78 6.95
N TYR A 71 10.81 8.11 5.85
CA TYR A 71 12.20 7.90 5.46
C TYR A 71 12.95 9.21 5.18
N ILE A 72 12.26 10.21 4.62
CA ILE A 72 12.83 11.55 4.42
C ILE A 72 13.08 12.23 5.77
N GLU A 73 12.09 12.24 6.67
CA GLU A 73 12.24 12.83 8.00
C GLU A 73 13.32 12.14 8.86
N MET A 74 13.52 10.84 8.66
CA MET A 74 14.59 10.07 9.30
C MET A 74 15.98 10.33 8.68
N GLY A 75 16.08 11.12 7.60
CA GLY A 75 17.33 11.37 6.90
C GLY A 75 17.85 10.19 6.07
N VAL A 76 17.03 9.18 5.83
CA VAL A 76 17.37 8.00 5.00
C VAL A 76 17.26 8.33 3.51
N MET A 77 16.33 9.21 3.17
CA MET A 77 16.05 9.70 1.81
C MET A 77 15.99 11.24 1.80
N GLN A 78 16.16 11.81 0.62
CA GLN A 78 16.00 13.25 0.38
C GLN A 78 15.31 13.51 -0.97
N PRO A 79 14.69 14.68 -1.17
CA PRO A 79 14.14 15.06 -2.46
C PRO A 79 15.18 14.90 -3.59
N GLY A 80 14.76 14.32 -4.71
CA GLY A 80 15.62 13.99 -5.84
C GLY A 80 16.23 12.59 -5.79
N ASP A 81 16.11 11.86 -4.68
CA ASP A 81 16.48 10.44 -4.61
C ASP A 81 15.52 9.59 -5.44
N GLU A 82 16.03 8.46 -5.94
CA GLU A 82 15.33 7.58 -6.87
C GLU A 82 14.70 6.40 -6.15
N VAL A 83 13.47 6.07 -6.58
CA VAL A 83 12.74 4.87 -6.16
C VAL A 83 12.42 4.04 -7.40
N ILE A 84 12.97 2.83 -7.48
CA ILE A 84 12.64 1.88 -8.54
C ILE A 84 11.22 1.35 -8.32
N VAL A 85 10.41 1.32 -9.38
CA VAL A 85 9.01 0.91 -9.34
C VAL A 85 8.62 0.21 -10.65
N PRO A 86 7.77 -0.84 -10.65
CA PRO A 86 7.35 -1.49 -11.88
C PRO A 86 6.53 -0.54 -12.77
N SER A 87 6.77 -0.57 -14.09
CA SER A 87 6.12 0.34 -15.04
C SER A 87 4.62 0.09 -15.20
N ASN A 88 4.12 -1.10 -14.86
CA ASN A 88 2.71 -1.49 -14.89
C ASN A 88 1.99 -1.32 -13.56
N THR A 89 2.58 -0.63 -12.58
CA THR A 89 1.94 -0.41 -11.27
C THR A 89 0.70 0.48 -11.37
N TYR A 90 -0.16 0.41 -10.36
CA TYR A 90 -1.23 1.39 -10.20
C TYR A 90 -0.65 2.78 -9.90
N VAL A 91 -1.28 3.81 -10.44
CA VAL A 91 -0.80 5.21 -10.37
C VAL A 91 -0.46 5.69 -8.95
N ALA A 92 -1.11 5.14 -7.93
CA ALA A 92 -0.85 5.49 -6.52
C ALA A 92 0.62 5.27 -6.10
N SER A 93 1.29 4.23 -6.62
CA SER A 93 2.71 4.00 -6.33
C SER A 93 3.58 5.16 -6.84
N VAL A 94 3.30 5.60 -8.05
CA VAL A 94 4.04 6.72 -8.69
C VAL A 94 3.75 8.04 -7.97
N LEU A 95 2.47 8.32 -7.66
CA LEU A 95 2.08 9.53 -6.93
C LEU A 95 2.71 9.60 -5.54
N ALA A 96 2.79 8.48 -4.82
CA ALA A 96 3.44 8.46 -3.52
C ALA A 96 4.92 8.88 -3.59
N ILE A 97 5.61 8.48 -4.66
CA ILE A 97 7.01 8.86 -4.91
C ILE A 97 7.10 10.35 -5.26
N THR A 98 6.34 10.80 -6.26
CA THR A 98 6.44 12.18 -6.77
C THR A 98 5.96 13.23 -5.76
N ASP A 99 4.91 12.93 -4.98
CA ASP A 99 4.39 13.85 -3.96
C ASP A 99 5.38 14.10 -2.82
N ASN A 100 6.36 13.21 -2.65
CA ASN A 100 7.46 13.38 -1.71
C ASN A 100 8.72 14.02 -2.34
N GLY A 101 8.64 14.48 -3.60
CA GLY A 101 9.78 15.06 -4.31
C GLY A 101 10.83 14.02 -4.71
N LEU A 102 10.51 12.73 -4.65
CA LEU A 102 11.36 11.63 -5.10
C LEU A 102 11.15 11.38 -6.59
N VAL A 103 12.08 10.66 -7.22
CA VAL A 103 12.07 10.38 -8.65
C VAL A 103 11.73 8.91 -8.90
N PRO A 104 10.61 8.58 -9.56
CA PRO A 104 10.29 7.21 -9.94
C PRO A 104 11.20 6.75 -11.08
N VAL A 105 11.85 5.60 -10.91
CA VAL A 105 12.63 4.91 -11.94
C VAL A 105 11.86 3.66 -12.36
N PHE A 106 11.32 3.68 -13.57
CA PHE A 106 10.48 2.61 -14.07
C PHE A 106 11.32 1.43 -14.57
N VAL A 107 10.94 0.24 -14.12
CA VAL A 107 11.50 -1.04 -14.59
C VAL A 107 10.36 -1.90 -15.14
N GLU A 108 10.57 -2.49 -16.30
CA GLU A 108 9.57 -3.32 -16.97
C GLU A 108 9.24 -4.57 -16.14
N PRO A 109 7.97 -5.01 -16.16
CA PRO A 109 7.57 -6.26 -15.53
C PRO A 109 7.99 -7.46 -16.37
N SER A 110 8.18 -8.60 -15.73
CA SER A 110 8.29 -9.89 -16.41
C SER A 110 6.97 -10.22 -17.11
N ILE A 111 7.02 -10.58 -18.39
CA ILE A 111 5.84 -10.97 -19.17
C ILE A 111 5.15 -12.24 -18.63
N HIS A 112 5.85 -13.03 -17.83
CA HIS A 112 5.34 -14.29 -17.30
C HIS A 112 4.59 -14.11 -15.97
N THR A 113 5.01 -13.14 -15.15
CA THR A 113 4.45 -12.95 -13.80
C THR A 113 3.76 -11.61 -13.64
N TYR A 114 4.00 -10.66 -14.53
CA TYR A 114 3.60 -9.24 -14.44
C TYR A 114 4.11 -8.51 -13.20
N ASN A 115 5.00 -9.14 -12.44
CA ASN A 115 5.74 -8.50 -11.36
C ASN A 115 7.02 -7.84 -11.91
N LEU A 116 7.63 -6.99 -11.08
CA LEU A 116 8.92 -6.36 -11.38
C LEU A 116 9.93 -7.41 -11.88
N ASP A 117 10.54 -7.19 -13.04
CA ASP A 117 11.58 -8.08 -13.54
C ASP A 117 12.89 -7.80 -12.80
N THR A 118 13.24 -8.69 -11.87
CA THR A 118 14.42 -8.54 -11.03
C THR A 118 15.73 -8.56 -11.82
N SER A 119 15.75 -9.18 -13.01
CA SER A 119 16.94 -9.19 -13.89
C SER A 119 17.27 -7.82 -14.48
N LEU A 120 16.28 -6.91 -14.50
CA LEU A 120 16.45 -5.54 -15.02
C LEU A 120 16.75 -4.53 -13.91
N VAL A 121 16.50 -4.87 -12.64
CA VAL A 121 16.65 -3.95 -11.50
C VAL A 121 18.07 -3.44 -11.37
N GLU A 122 19.07 -4.32 -11.46
CA GLU A 122 20.48 -3.96 -11.30
C GLU A 122 20.92 -2.83 -12.27
N ARG A 123 20.43 -2.89 -13.50
CA ARG A 123 20.73 -1.89 -14.53
C ARG A 123 20.07 -0.53 -14.26
N ALA A 124 19.01 -0.51 -13.47
CA ALA A 124 18.27 0.69 -13.10
C ALA A 124 18.84 1.37 -11.83
N VAL A 125 19.71 0.68 -11.09
CA VAL A 125 20.31 1.22 -9.87
C VAL A 125 21.35 2.28 -10.21
N THR A 126 21.24 3.43 -9.59
CA THR A 126 22.20 4.55 -9.66
C THR A 126 22.70 4.94 -8.27
N ALA A 127 23.63 5.88 -8.19
CA ALA A 127 24.10 6.43 -6.92
C ALA A 127 22.97 7.16 -6.13
N ARG A 128 21.85 7.51 -6.78
CA ARG A 128 20.69 8.16 -6.16
C ARG A 128 19.59 7.17 -5.76
N THR A 129 19.67 5.93 -6.17
CA THR A 129 18.66 4.93 -5.81
C THR A 129 18.70 4.65 -4.31
N ARG A 130 17.55 4.80 -3.64
CA ARG A 130 17.39 4.60 -2.19
C ARG A 130 16.37 3.52 -1.85
N ALA A 131 15.44 3.22 -2.75
CA ALA A 131 14.43 2.21 -2.50
C ALA A 131 13.98 1.50 -3.78
N ILE A 132 13.41 0.31 -3.59
CA ILE A 132 12.69 -0.44 -4.60
C ILE A 132 11.29 -0.67 -4.06
N MET A 133 10.28 -0.14 -4.75
CA MET A 133 8.88 -0.35 -4.43
C MET A 133 8.35 -1.54 -5.21
N VAL A 134 8.21 -2.67 -4.54
CA VAL A 134 7.70 -3.91 -5.14
C VAL A 134 6.17 -3.91 -5.12
N VAL A 135 5.55 -4.36 -6.21
CA VAL A 135 4.10 -4.49 -6.34
C VAL A 135 3.75 -5.89 -6.80
N HIS A 136 3.05 -6.64 -5.96
CA HIS A 136 2.56 -8.00 -6.26
C HIS A 136 1.17 -7.90 -6.92
N LEU A 137 1.13 -7.66 -8.23
CA LEU A 137 -0.10 -7.30 -8.93
C LEU A 137 -1.11 -8.46 -9.01
N TYR A 138 -0.62 -9.70 -9.16
CA TYR A 138 -1.43 -10.91 -9.31
C TYR A 138 -1.08 -12.01 -8.30
N LEU A 139 -0.74 -11.63 -7.06
CA LEU A 139 -0.49 -12.52 -5.92
C LEU A 139 0.68 -13.51 -6.07
N SER A 140 1.48 -13.44 -7.12
CA SER A 140 2.75 -14.17 -7.14
C SER A 140 3.84 -13.37 -6.43
N LEU A 141 4.52 -14.01 -5.49
CA LEU A 141 5.68 -13.43 -4.82
C LEU A 141 6.85 -13.33 -5.81
N ILE A 142 7.63 -12.26 -5.70
CA ILE A 142 8.89 -12.09 -6.42
C ILE A 142 9.97 -12.87 -5.70
#